data_45638b6f2f3bc9b310b6d4e2b6713732
#
_entry.id   45638b6f2f3bc9b310b6d4e2b6713732
#
_cell.length_a   1.000
_cell.length_b   1.000
_cell.length_c   1.000
_cell.angle_alpha   90.00
_cell.angle_beta   90.00
_cell.angle_gamma   90.00
#
_symmetry.space_group_name_H-M   'P 1'
#
loop_
_entity.id
_entity.type
_entity.pdbx_description
1 polymer ?
#
loop_
_entity_poly.entity_id
_entity_poly.type
_entity_poly.pdbx_seq_one_letter_code
_entity_poly.pdbx_strand_id
1 'polypeptide(L)'
;MHARMGSHAPTELLVAVEPTTGRHAAVRRPRPASRTSRRPGVLLGALLAGGVAAAALGFTGTAGASSESTSVLAAQQEMLGAEEQLEVLPQASVSVAEAQARLQEVAASRAARAEAAAEAEVAAAEAARPKTVMPINGARLTSTFASRWGTFHYGIDLAAPMRTPEYAAADGVVLRAGAASGFGLAVYILHENGDVTVYGHMDKILVAPGDYVDAGETIALLGNRGQSTGPHLHFEVHKGGIDGKRIDPLVWLRERGVDI
;
A
#
# COMPACT_ATOMS: atom_id res chain seq x y z
N MET A 1 -58.84 -66.84 14.11
CA MET A 1 -58.07 -67.85 13.39
C MET A 1 -56.76 -67.20 12.89
N HIS A 2 -55.67 -67.79 13.34
CA HIS A 2 -54.28 -67.34 13.23
C HIS A 2 -53.77 -67.31 11.77
N ALA A 3 -52.97 -66.33 11.42
CA ALA A 3 -51.92 -66.48 10.40
C ALA A 3 -50.75 -65.52 10.72
N ARG A 4 -49.59 -66.12 10.80
CA ARG A 4 -48.31 -65.62 11.31
C ARG A 4 -47.63 -64.60 10.37
N MET A 5 -46.93 -63.65 11.01
CA MET A 5 -45.85 -62.82 10.47
C MET A 5 -44.71 -63.67 9.94
N GLY A 6 -44.16 -63.29 8.80
CA GLY A 6 -42.86 -63.69 8.31
C GLY A 6 -42.00 -62.44 8.14
N SER A 7 -41.06 -62.23 9.04
CA SER A 7 -40.02 -61.20 8.96
C SER A 7 -38.88 -61.70 8.06
N HIS A 8 -38.56 -60.99 6.97
CA HIS A 8 -37.30 -61.15 6.26
C HIS A 8 -36.47 -59.86 6.46
N ALA A 9 -35.40 -59.97 7.19
CA ALA A 9 -34.36 -58.98 7.25
C ALA A 9 -33.49 -59.06 5.97
N PRO A 10 -33.09 -57.96 5.33
CA PRO A 10 -32.11 -58.01 4.27
C PRO A 10 -30.70 -58.09 4.86
N THR A 11 -29.95 -59.07 4.36
CA THR A 11 -28.52 -59.32 4.63
C THR A 11 -27.68 -58.16 4.10
N GLU A 12 -27.01 -57.49 5.01
CA GLU A 12 -26.03 -56.45 4.72
C GLU A 12 -24.79 -57.08 4.10
N LEU A 13 -24.48 -56.76 2.85
CA LEU A 13 -23.25 -57.14 2.17
C LEU A 13 -22.17 -56.12 2.57
N LEU A 14 -21.34 -56.45 3.55
CA LEU A 14 -20.12 -55.73 3.90
C LEU A 14 -19.10 -55.91 2.76
N VAL A 15 -18.98 -54.91 1.88
CA VAL A 15 -17.88 -54.80 0.96
C VAL A 15 -16.70 -54.16 1.70
N ALA A 16 -15.67 -54.95 1.99
CA ALA A 16 -14.40 -54.48 2.52
C ALA A 16 -13.72 -53.58 1.49
N VAL A 17 -13.58 -52.29 1.81
CA VAL A 17 -12.76 -51.36 1.05
C VAL A 17 -11.33 -51.45 1.55
N GLU A 18 -10.45 -52.03 0.77
CA GLU A 18 -9.01 -52.03 0.99
C GLU A 18 -8.47 -50.60 0.93
N PRO A 19 -7.57 -50.16 1.84
CA PRO A 19 -6.96 -48.85 1.75
C PRO A 19 -5.87 -48.85 0.68
N THR A 20 -6.13 -48.29 -0.47
CA THR A 20 -5.11 -47.95 -1.46
C THR A 20 -4.19 -46.89 -0.90
N THR A 21 -2.97 -47.26 -0.55
CA THR A 21 -1.87 -46.37 -0.24
C THR A 21 -1.44 -45.60 -1.51
N GLY A 22 -2.13 -44.51 -1.78
CA GLY A 22 -1.72 -43.52 -2.77
C GLY A 22 -0.53 -42.72 -2.26
N ARG A 23 0.65 -42.92 -2.85
CA ARG A 23 1.80 -42.06 -2.66
C ARG A 23 1.43 -40.65 -3.08
N HIS A 24 1.24 -39.74 -2.10
CA HIS A 24 1.15 -38.32 -2.38
C HIS A 24 2.50 -37.82 -2.92
N ALA A 25 2.57 -37.67 -4.23
CA ALA A 25 3.63 -36.89 -4.84
C ALA A 25 3.51 -35.47 -4.32
N ALA A 26 4.50 -35.02 -3.54
CA ALA A 26 4.60 -33.68 -3.05
C ALA A 26 4.70 -32.73 -4.26
N VAL A 27 3.62 -32.01 -4.56
CA VAL A 27 3.63 -30.90 -5.52
C VAL A 27 4.52 -29.82 -4.93
N ARG A 28 5.75 -29.73 -5.44
CA ARG A 28 6.67 -28.62 -5.15
C ARG A 28 6.00 -27.33 -5.57
N ARG A 29 5.55 -26.54 -4.59
CA ARG A 29 5.17 -25.15 -4.82
C ARG A 29 6.36 -24.40 -5.39
N PRO A 30 6.24 -23.69 -6.52
CA PRO A 30 7.29 -22.80 -6.98
C PRO A 30 7.50 -21.72 -5.92
N ARG A 31 8.75 -21.55 -5.48
CA ARG A 31 9.15 -20.42 -4.61
C ARG A 31 8.86 -19.12 -5.39
N PRO A 32 8.28 -18.09 -4.75
CA PRO A 32 8.17 -16.79 -5.39
C PRO A 32 9.58 -16.28 -5.69
N ALA A 33 9.81 -15.93 -6.94
CA ALA A 33 11.04 -15.29 -7.38
C ALA A 33 11.20 -13.99 -6.57
N SER A 34 12.31 -13.89 -5.84
CA SER A 34 12.69 -12.66 -5.15
C SER A 34 12.83 -11.55 -6.20
N ARG A 35 11.87 -10.64 -6.25
CA ARG A 35 12.03 -9.39 -6.97
C ARG A 35 13.14 -8.62 -6.26
N THR A 36 14.34 -8.64 -6.84
CA THR A 36 15.39 -7.68 -6.52
C THR A 36 14.85 -6.29 -6.86
N SER A 37 14.36 -5.57 -5.86
CA SER A 37 14.07 -4.16 -6.01
C SER A 37 15.41 -3.46 -6.27
N ARG A 38 15.62 -3.02 -7.50
CA ARG A 38 16.67 -2.07 -7.82
C ARG A 38 16.29 -0.76 -7.14
N ARG A 39 16.88 -0.54 -5.97
CA ARG A 39 16.86 0.77 -5.32
C ARG A 39 17.63 1.72 -6.23
N PRO A 40 17.08 2.87 -6.64
CA PRO A 40 17.90 3.92 -7.24
C PRO A 40 18.83 4.42 -6.14
N GLY A 41 20.15 4.18 -6.36
CA GLY A 41 21.18 4.74 -5.50
C GLY A 41 21.16 6.26 -5.66
N VAL A 42 20.67 6.95 -4.66
CA VAL A 42 20.90 8.39 -4.51
C VAL A 42 22.35 8.56 -4.10
N LEU A 43 23.21 8.86 -5.07
CA LEU A 43 24.56 9.34 -4.83
C LEU A 43 24.46 10.75 -4.22
N LEU A 44 24.50 10.82 -2.90
CA LEU A 44 24.67 12.06 -2.17
C LEU A 44 26.17 12.41 -2.22
N GLY A 45 26.57 13.12 -3.26
CA GLY A 45 27.88 13.75 -3.36
C GLY A 45 27.96 14.93 -2.40
N ALA A 46 28.54 14.72 -1.22
CA ALA A 46 28.91 15.79 -0.31
C ALA A 46 30.17 16.47 -0.85
N LEU A 47 30.00 17.58 -1.53
CA LEU A 47 31.08 18.47 -1.98
C LEU A 47 31.38 19.43 -0.83
N LEU A 48 32.35 19.06 0.04
CA LEU A 48 32.96 19.98 0.98
C LEU A 48 34.03 20.79 0.25
N ALA A 49 33.63 21.92 -0.33
CA ALA A 49 34.53 22.96 -0.82
C ALA A 49 34.73 23.97 0.32
N GLY A 50 35.76 23.73 1.17
CA GLY A 50 36.29 24.72 2.09
C GLY A 50 37.17 25.69 1.33
N GLY A 51 36.64 26.80 0.85
CA GLY A 51 37.40 27.89 0.26
C GLY A 51 37.90 28.82 1.34
N VAL A 52 39.22 28.76 1.66
CA VAL A 52 39.91 29.82 2.39
C VAL A 52 40.22 30.93 1.38
N ALA A 53 39.44 32.01 1.43
CA ALA A 53 39.74 33.24 0.67
C ALA A 53 40.79 34.05 1.42
N ALA A 54 42.05 33.94 1.02
CA ALA A 54 43.10 34.90 1.41
C ALA A 54 42.93 36.17 0.57
N ALA A 55 42.41 37.23 1.20
CA ALA A 55 42.41 38.57 0.60
C ALA A 55 43.80 39.19 0.69
N ALA A 56 44.54 39.15 -0.39
CA ALA A 56 45.75 39.94 -0.55
C ALA A 56 45.35 41.37 -0.92
N LEU A 57 45.40 42.28 0.06
CA LEU A 57 45.34 43.71 -0.21
C LEU A 57 46.76 44.16 -0.58
N GLY A 58 46.99 44.42 -1.88
CA GLY A 58 48.18 45.10 -2.37
C GLY A 58 48.15 46.55 -1.96
N PHE A 59 49.15 46.97 -1.23
CA PHE A 59 49.44 48.36 -0.94
C PHE A 59 50.71 48.77 -1.68
N THR A 60 50.59 49.51 -2.76
CA THR A 60 51.71 50.21 -3.39
C THR A 60 51.77 51.62 -2.81
N GLY A 61 52.79 51.92 -2.08
CA GLY A 61 53.07 53.24 -1.53
C GLY A 61 54.58 53.49 -1.48
N THR A 62 54.94 54.53 -2.16
CA THR A 62 56.26 55.04 -2.50
C THR A 62 57.15 55.38 -1.33
N ALA A 63 58.45 55.31 -1.63
CA ALA A 63 59.60 55.59 -0.81
C ALA A 63 59.60 56.97 -0.10
N GLY A 64 60.04 56.98 1.14
CA GLY A 64 60.48 58.13 1.89
C GLY A 64 61.44 57.67 2.94
N ALA A 65 62.76 57.92 2.69
CA ALA A 65 63.82 57.60 3.64
C ALA A 65 63.86 58.64 4.78
N SER A 66 63.79 58.17 5.97
CA SER A 66 64.50 58.83 7.12
C SER A 66 64.81 57.82 8.21
N SER A 67 66.09 57.78 8.52
CA SER A 67 66.71 56.97 9.51
C SER A 67 66.23 57.31 10.92
N GLU A 68 65.67 56.34 11.62
CA GLU A 68 65.84 56.26 13.06
C GLU A 68 65.97 54.77 13.47
N SER A 69 67.15 54.37 13.69
CA SER A 69 67.51 53.10 14.28
C SER A 69 67.18 53.10 15.80
N THR A 70 65.92 53.13 16.11
CA THR A 70 65.42 52.91 17.46
C THR A 70 65.04 51.46 17.60
N SER A 71 66.06 50.74 17.99
CA SER A 71 66.04 49.46 18.74
C SER A 71 64.86 48.51 18.47
N VAL A 72 65.06 47.71 17.45
CA VAL A 72 64.32 46.44 17.26
C VAL A 72 64.37 45.58 18.52
N LEU A 73 65.41 45.76 19.32
CA LEU A 73 65.61 45.12 20.64
C LEU A 73 64.63 45.63 21.71
N ALA A 74 64.24 46.93 21.68
CA ALA A 74 63.25 47.44 22.65
C ALA A 74 61.86 47.01 22.33
N ALA A 75 61.49 46.98 21.03
CA ALA A 75 60.19 46.42 20.56
C ALA A 75 60.12 44.91 20.82
N GLN A 76 61.19 44.21 20.70
CA GLN A 76 61.24 42.76 20.99
C GLN A 76 61.18 42.47 22.50
N GLN A 77 61.70 43.34 23.35
CA GLN A 77 61.57 43.24 24.82
C GLN A 77 60.15 43.61 25.29
N GLU A 78 59.52 44.57 24.65
CA GLU A 78 58.13 44.92 24.96
C GLU A 78 57.15 43.83 24.49
N MET A 79 57.41 43.14 23.35
CA MET A 79 56.63 41.97 22.93
C MET A 79 56.87 40.74 23.83
N LEU A 80 58.05 40.57 24.38
CA LEU A 80 58.33 39.47 25.31
C LEU A 80 57.84 39.75 26.76
N GLY A 81 57.56 41.02 27.09
CA GLY A 81 56.92 41.41 28.37
C GLY A 81 55.38 41.35 28.31
N ALA A 82 54.81 41.26 27.13
CA ALA A 82 53.34 41.16 26.95
C ALA A 82 52.83 39.69 26.94
N GLU A 83 53.72 38.73 27.11
CA GLU A 83 53.29 37.30 27.21
C GLU A 83 52.81 36.91 28.62
N GLU A 84 52.76 37.84 29.55
CA GLU A 84 52.30 37.56 30.88
C GLU A 84 50.88 38.04 31.06
N GLN A 85 49.94 37.09 30.99
CA GLN A 85 48.53 37.04 31.34
C GLN A 85 47.56 36.82 30.15
N LEU A 86 47.87 35.86 29.32
CA LEU A 86 46.79 35.07 28.76
C LEU A 86 46.26 34.20 29.90
N GLU A 87 45.26 34.71 30.60
CA GLU A 87 44.44 33.91 31.51
C GLU A 87 43.86 32.79 30.67
N VAL A 88 44.48 31.61 30.72
CA VAL A 88 43.96 30.41 30.05
C VAL A 88 42.67 30.06 30.76
N LEU A 89 41.59 30.60 30.24
CA LEU A 89 40.25 30.18 30.65
C LEU A 89 40.21 28.66 30.63
N PRO A 90 39.79 28.00 31.70
CA PRO A 90 39.76 26.55 31.75
C PRO A 90 38.90 26.06 30.58
N GLN A 91 39.52 25.36 29.63
CA GLN A 91 38.79 24.74 28.55
C GLN A 91 37.80 23.76 29.17
N ALA A 92 36.50 24.05 29.00
CA ALA A 92 35.47 23.13 29.42
C ALA A 92 35.60 21.84 28.58
N SER A 93 36.11 20.79 29.19
CA SER A 93 36.28 19.48 28.57
C SER A 93 35.20 18.53 29.07
N VAL A 94 34.56 17.85 28.12
CA VAL A 94 33.59 16.77 28.40
C VAL A 94 34.36 15.45 28.39
N SER A 95 34.12 14.57 29.35
CA SER A 95 34.73 13.24 29.35
C SER A 95 34.32 12.43 28.13
N VAL A 96 35.18 11.50 27.69
CA VAL A 96 34.85 10.59 26.56
C VAL A 96 33.58 9.81 26.84
N ALA A 97 33.34 9.40 28.08
CA ALA A 97 32.14 8.66 28.48
C ALA A 97 30.87 9.52 28.32
N GLU A 98 30.91 10.79 28.73
CA GLU A 98 29.78 11.72 28.55
C GLU A 98 29.53 12.01 27.08
N ALA A 99 30.58 12.20 26.28
CA ALA A 99 30.44 12.38 24.83
C ALA A 99 29.82 11.15 24.14
N GLN A 100 30.26 9.95 24.55
CA GLN A 100 29.66 8.69 24.04
C GLN A 100 28.20 8.55 24.44
N ALA A 101 27.82 8.82 25.69
CA ALA A 101 26.45 8.78 26.16
C ALA A 101 25.56 9.75 25.34
N ARG A 102 26.07 10.96 25.10
CA ARG A 102 25.35 11.96 24.29
C ARG A 102 25.18 11.55 22.82
N LEU A 103 26.20 10.91 22.26
CA LEU A 103 26.09 10.35 20.89
C LEU A 103 25.04 9.23 20.81
N GLN A 104 24.97 8.36 21.84
CA GLN A 104 23.93 7.31 21.91
C GLN A 104 22.54 7.91 22.07
N GLU A 105 22.38 8.92 22.93
CA GLU A 105 21.10 9.63 23.09
C GLU A 105 20.65 10.29 21.78
N VAL A 106 21.55 10.98 21.10
CA VAL A 106 21.24 11.59 19.79
C VAL A 106 20.92 10.54 18.75
N ALA A 107 21.64 9.42 18.72
CA ALA A 107 21.34 8.32 17.80
C ALA A 107 19.95 7.70 18.07
N ALA A 108 19.63 7.43 19.34
CA ALA A 108 18.32 6.93 19.76
C ALA A 108 17.19 7.91 19.40
N SER A 109 17.39 9.21 19.68
CA SER A 109 16.40 10.25 19.31
C SER A 109 16.21 10.38 17.80
N ARG A 110 17.26 10.21 17.00
CA ARG A 110 17.16 10.21 15.54
C ARG A 110 16.42 8.97 15.04
N ALA A 111 16.72 7.79 15.61
CA ALA A 111 16.03 6.55 15.26
C ALA A 111 14.52 6.64 15.56
N ALA A 112 14.15 7.10 16.76
CA ALA A 112 12.75 7.28 17.14
C ALA A 112 12.01 8.28 16.24
N ARG A 113 12.68 9.39 15.87
CA ARG A 113 12.08 10.35 14.92
C ARG A 113 11.93 9.78 13.50
N ALA A 114 12.86 8.97 13.05
CA ALA A 114 12.77 8.32 11.74
C ALA A 114 11.64 7.28 11.69
N GLU A 115 11.46 6.51 12.78
CA GLU A 115 10.36 5.56 12.92
C GLU A 115 9.00 6.28 12.93
N ALA A 116 8.85 7.31 13.77
CA ALA A 116 7.62 8.11 13.81
C ALA A 116 7.30 8.79 12.47
N ALA A 117 8.34 9.25 11.74
CA ALA A 117 8.15 9.84 10.41
C ALA A 117 7.70 8.80 9.39
N ALA A 118 8.25 7.58 9.44
CA ALA A 118 7.84 6.48 8.56
C ALA A 118 6.40 6.04 8.85
N GLU A 119 6.01 5.93 10.12
CA GLU A 119 4.62 5.63 10.51
C GLU A 119 3.66 6.73 10.04
N ALA A 120 4.04 8.00 10.21
CA ALA A 120 3.22 9.14 9.76
C ALA A 120 3.07 9.17 8.23
N GLU A 121 4.10 8.80 7.47
CA GLU A 121 4.06 8.70 6.02
C GLU A 121 3.10 7.59 5.57
N VAL A 122 3.17 6.41 6.19
CA VAL A 122 2.25 5.29 5.92
C VAL A 122 0.80 5.69 6.25
N ALA A 123 0.58 6.31 7.40
CA ALA A 123 -0.76 6.78 7.79
C ALA A 123 -1.30 7.86 6.84
N ALA A 124 -0.45 8.78 6.38
CA ALA A 124 -0.83 9.81 5.42
C ALA A 124 -1.15 9.20 4.04
N ALA A 125 -0.38 8.21 3.59
CA ALA A 125 -0.64 7.50 2.34
C ALA A 125 -1.98 6.74 2.40
N GLU A 126 -2.27 6.05 3.51
CA GLU A 126 -3.56 5.37 3.72
C GLU A 126 -4.73 6.36 3.79
N ALA A 127 -4.57 7.50 4.46
CA ALA A 127 -5.59 8.54 4.50
C ALA A 127 -5.86 9.20 3.14
N ALA A 128 -4.85 9.28 2.29
CA ALA A 128 -4.96 9.83 0.95
C ALA A 128 -5.49 8.82 -0.09
N ARG A 129 -5.55 7.52 0.24
CA ARG A 129 -6.05 6.48 -0.65
C ARG A 129 -7.54 6.69 -0.94
N PRO A 130 -7.98 6.62 -2.22
CA PRO A 130 -9.41 6.67 -2.54
C PRO A 130 -10.16 5.54 -1.82
N LYS A 131 -11.22 5.89 -1.08
CA LYS A 131 -12.05 4.90 -0.37
C LYS A 131 -13.13 4.29 -1.27
N THR A 132 -13.35 4.87 -2.45
CA THR A 132 -14.26 4.34 -3.47
C THR A 132 -13.67 4.63 -4.85
N VAL A 133 -13.80 3.67 -5.76
CA VAL A 133 -13.30 3.76 -7.14
C VAL A 133 -14.30 3.15 -8.11
N MET A 134 -14.11 3.41 -9.41
CA MET A 134 -14.82 2.69 -10.46
C MET A 134 -14.49 1.19 -10.42
N PRO A 135 -15.49 0.31 -10.47
CA PRO A 135 -15.26 -1.15 -10.45
C PRO A 135 -14.56 -1.67 -11.72
N ILE A 136 -14.46 -0.86 -12.75
CA ILE A 136 -13.72 -1.18 -13.98
C ILE A 136 -13.30 0.12 -14.68
N ASN A 137 -12.04 0.23 -15.08
CA ASN A 137 -11.51 1.41 -15.73
C ASN A 137 -11.76 1.41 -17.24
N GLY A 138 -12.13 2.56 -17.79
CA GLY A 138 -12.30 2.76 -19.23
C GLY A 138 -13.46 2.00 -19.84
N ALA A 139 -14.37 1.46 -19.04
CA ALA A 139 -15.57 0.77 -19.53
C ALA A 139 -16.61 1.77 -20.03
N ARG A 140 -17.45 1.29 -20.96
CA ARG A 140 -18.59 2.04 -21.45
C ARG A 140 -19.86 1.60 -20.73
N LEU A 141 -20.59 2.50 -20.11
CA LEU A 141 -21.90 2.24 -19.54
C LEU A 141 -22.89 1.86 -20.69
N THR A 142 -23.45 0.66 -20.62
CA THR A 142 -24.35 0.13 -21.65
C THR A 142 -25.77 -0.05 -21.15
N SER A 143 -25.97 -0.22 -19.85
CA SER A 143 -27.29 -0.30 -19.22
C SER A 143 -27.28 0.34 -17.85
N THR A 144 -28.38 0.98 -17.49
CA THR A 144 -28.58 1.64 -16.20
C THR A 144 -29.55 0.85 -15.32
N PHE A 145 -29.64 1.23 -14.04
CA PHE A 145 -30.61 0.73 -13.06
C PHE A 145 -32.00 1.22 -13.44
N ALA A 146 -32.78 0.41 -14.20
CA ALA A 146 -34.04 0.82 -14.74
C ALA A 146 -34.92 -0.37 -15.23
N SER A 147 -36.19 -0.12 -15.44
CA SER A 147 -37.07 -1.05 -16.14
C SER A 147 -36.71 -1.15 -17.63
N ARG A 148 -36.58 -2.39 -18.14
CA ARG A 148 -36.29 -2.66 -19.55
C ARG A 148 -36.96 -3.96 -19.99
N TRP A 149 -37.58 -3.97 -21.17
CA TRP A 149 -38.20 -5.17 -21.80
C TRP A 149 -39.12 -6.00 -20.89
N GLY A 150 -39.93 -5.33 -20.05
CA GLY A 150 -40.88 -6.00 -19.14
C GLY A 150 -40.24 -6.56 -17.85
N THR A 151 -38.97 -6.34 -17.61
CA THR A 151 -38.26 -6.68 -16.36
C THR A 151 -37.50 -5.46 -15.79
N PHE A 152 -37.03 -5.56 -14.58
CA PHE A 152 -36.20 -4.51 -13.94
C PHE A 152 -34.76 -4.94 -13.93
N HIS A 153 -33.86 -4.05 -14.37
CA HIS A 153 -32.39 -4.22 -14.27
C HIS A 153 -31.89 -3.65 -12.95
N TYR A 154 -31.46 -4.51 -12.05
CA TYR A 154 -31.09 -4.15 -10.68
C TYR A 154 -29.65 -3.70 -10.51
N GLY A 155 -28.94 -3.43 -11.60
CA GLY A 155 -27.55 -3.00 -11.60
C GLY A 155 -27.25 -2.01 -12.72
N ILE A 156 -25.97 -1.86 -12.99
CA ILE A 156 -25.45 -1.21 -14.20
C ILE A 156 -24.59 -2.19 -14.97
N ASP A 157 -24.56 -2.05 -16.30
CA ASP A 157 -23.71 -2.86 -17.16
C ASP A 157 -22.57 -2.00 -17.73
N LEU A 158 -21.36 -2.41 -17.49
CA LEU A 158 -20.11 -1.73 -17.86
C LEU A 158 -19.34 -2.61 -18.86
N ALA A 159 -19.44 -2.29 -20.16
CA ALA A 159 -18.82 -3.07 -21.23
C ALA A 159 -17.33 -2.72 -21.38
N ALA A 160 -16.51 -3.75 -21.45
CA ALA A 160 -15.07 -3.67 -21.71
C ALA A 160 -14.57 -4.96 -22.37
N PRO A 161 -13.33 -5.00 -22.90
CA PRO A 161 -12.76 -6.22 -23.45
C PRO A 161 -12.71 -7.37 -22.44
N MET A 162 -12.78 -8.61 -22.93
CA MET A 162 -12.59 -9.80 -22.11
C MET A 162 -11.31 -9.71 -21.29
N ARG A 163 -11.38 -10.14 -20.02
CA ARG A 163 -10.28 -10.16 -19.06
C ARG A 163 -9.72 -8.80 -18.65
N THR A 164 -10.46 -7.72 -18.92
CA THR A 164 -10.17 -6.43 -18.26
C THR A 164 -10.25 -6.64 -16.74
N PRO A 165 -9.31 -6.12 -15.94
CA PRO A 165 -9.37 -6.21 -14.49
C PRO A 165 -10.63 -5.55 -13.94
N GLU A 166 -11.31 -6.26 -13.03
CA GLU A 166 -12.41 -5.73 -12.22
C GLU A 166 -11.89 -5.45 -10.80
N TYR A 167 -12.26 -4.32 -10.25
CA TYR A 167 -11.75 -3.80 -8.99
C TYR A 167 -12.84 -3.77 -7.92
N ALA A 168 -12.45 -3.98 -6.66
CA ALA A 168 -13.33 -3.68 -5.53
C ALA A 168 -13.67 -2.19 -5.55
N ALA A 169 -14.96 -1.87 -5.60
CA ALA A 169 -15.41 -0.48 -5.68
C ALA A 169 -15.15 0.31 -4.39
N ALA A 170 -15.07 -0.37 -3.24
CA ALA A 170 -14.71 0.19 -1.95
C ALA A 170 -14.03 -0.89 -1.08
N ASP A 171 -13.39 -0.46 0.03
CA ASP A 171 -12.82 -1.36 1.03
C ASP A 171 -13.90 -2.31 1.58
N GLY A 172 -13.55 -3.58 1.80
CA GLY A 172 -14.53 -4.50 2.34
C GLY A 172 -14.06 -5.95 2.49
N VAL A 173 -14.97 -6.81 2.91
CA VAL A 173 -14.72 -8.25 3.07
C VAL A 173 -15.54 -9.02 2.05
N VAL A 174 -14.92 -9.95 1.35
CA VAL A 174 -15.57 -10.83 0.39
C VAL A 174 -16.51 -11.80 1.12
N LEU A 175 -17.83 -11.68 0.90
CA LEU A 175 -18.83 -12.59 1.46
C LEU A 175 -18.97 -13.86 0.65
N ARG A 176 -18.95 -13.72 -0.69
CA ARG A 176 -19.11 -14.83 -1.66
C ARG A 176 -18.21 -14.62 -2.86
N ALA A 177 -17.67 -15.71 -3.38
CA ALA A 177 -16.88 -15.73 -4.60
C ALA A 177 -17.08 -17.09 -5.28
N GLY A 178 -17.74 -17.13 -6.45
CA GLY A 178 -18.03 -18.37 -7.15
C GLY A 178 -19.21 -18.32 -8.08
N ALA A 179 -19.76 -19.51 -8.41
CA ALA A 179 -20.92 -19.65 -9.27
C ALA A 179 -22.19 -19.05 -8.62
N ALA A 180 -22.92 -18.23 -9.39
CA ALA A 180 -24.17 -17.62 -8.97
C ALA A 180 -25.20 -17.64 -10.12
N SER A 181 -26.45 -17.96 -9.77
CA SER A 181 -27.54 -18.04 -10.75
C SER A 181 -27.76 -16.70 -11.45
N GLY A 182 -27.84 -16.72 -12.76
CA GLY A 182 -27.94 -15.52 -13.59
C GLY A 182 -26.61 -14.82 -13.86
N PHE A 183 -25.75 -14.67 -12.84
CA PHE A 183 -24.45 -13.98 -12.94
C PHE A 183 -23.33 -14.83 -13.57
N GLY A 184 -23.47 -16.17 -13.60
CA GLY A 184 -22.38 -17.07 -13.99
C GLY A 184 -21.35 -17.22 -12.88
N LEU A 185 -20.29 -16.41 -12.88
CA LEU A 185 -19.41 -16.20 -11.74
C LEU A 185 -19.67 -14.81 -11.12
N ALA A 186 -19.67 -14.75 -9.79
CA ALA A 186 -19.91 -13.50 -9.07
C ALA A 186 -19.06 -13.39 -7.81
N VAL A 187 -18.75 -12.15 -7.40
CA VAL A 187 -18.17 -11.76 -6.14
C VAL A 187 -19.11 -10.81 -5.41
N TYR A 188 -19.24 -10.97 -4.10
CA TYR A 188 -20.07 -10.14 -3.23
C TYR A 188 -19.15 -9.58 -2.13
N ILE A 189 -19.10 -8.27 -1.96
CA ILE A 189 -18.23 -7.60 -1.00
C ILE A 189 -19.07 -6.77 -0.03
N LEU A 190 -18.91 -7.03 1.27
CA LEU A 190 -19.51 -6.25 2.36
C LEU A 190 -18.58 -5.09 2.71
N HIS A 191 -19.12 -3.90 2.71
CA HIS A 191 -18.43 -2.66 3.07
C HIS A 191 -18.70 -2.22 4.50
N GLU A 192 -17.88 -1.34 5.05
CA GLU A 192 -17.96 -0.84 6.42
C GLU A 192 -19.34 -0.26 6.78
N ASN A 193 -20.00 0.41 5.82
CA ASN A 193 -21.33 1.00 6.01
C ASN A 193 -22.48 -0.02 5.95
N GLY A 194 -22.18 -1.32 5.82
CA GLY A 194 -23.14 -2.40 5.72
C GLY A 194 -23.72 -2.65 4.33
N ASP A 195 -23.38 -1.85 3.32
CA ASP A 195 -23.76 -2.10 1.94
C ASP A 195 -22.99 -3.29 1.35
N VAL A 196 -23.57 -3.97 0.36
CA VAL A 196 -22.91 -5.04 -0.38
C VAL A 196 -22.85 -4.68 -1.84
N THR A 197 -21.65 -4.72 -2.44
CA THR A 197 -21.50 -4.65 -3.89
C THR A 197 -21.42 -6.04 -4.50
N VAL A 198 -22.02 -6.20 -5.68
CA VAL A 198 -22.08 -7.47 -6.42
C VAL A 198 -21.50 -7.27 -7.80
N TYR A 199 -20.63 -8.18 -8.18
CA TYR A 199 -19.94 -8.20 -9.46
C TYR A 199 -20.29 -9.49 -10.19
N GLY A 200 -20.76 -9.40 -11.43
CA GLY A 200 -21.25 -10.56 -12.21
C GLY A 200 -20.58 -10.71 -13.57
N HIS A 201 -20.80 -11.87 -14.18
CA HIS A 201 -20.36 -12.28 -15.51
C HIS A 201 -18.86 -12.50 -15.70
N MET A 202 -18.10 -12.60 -14.62
CA MET A 202 -16.65 -12.76 -14.61
C MET A 202 -16.17 -13.99 -15.40
N ASP A 203 -14.99 -13.87 -16.04
CA ASP A 203 -14.25 -15.02 -16.61
C ASP A 203 -13.50 -15.76 -15.50
N LYS A 204 -12.85 -15.02 -14.60
CA LYS A 204 -12.04 -15.58 -13.52
C LYS A 204 -12.16 -14.72 -12.25
N ILE A 205 -12.33 -15.38 -11.10
CA ILE A 205 -12.27 -14.77 -9.76
C ILE A 205 -10.84 -14.91 -9.24
N LEU A 206 -10.35 -13.88 -8.55
CA LEU A 206 -8.99 -13.78 -8.01
C LEU A 206 -8.95 -13.73 -6.47
N VAL A 207 -10.11 -13.64 -5.82
CA VAL A 207 -10.30 -13.55 -4.38
C VAL A 207 -11.13 -14.70 -3.85
N ALA A 208 -11.10 -14.93 -2.53
CA ALA A 208 -11.86 -15.98 -1.85
C ALA A 208 -12.77 -15.38 -0.76
N PRO A 209 -13.86 -16.07 -0.35
CA PRO A 209 -14.67 -15.65 0.78
C PRO A 209 -13.83 -15.51 2.06
N GLY A 210 -13.99 -14.39 2.76
CA GLY A 210 -13.23 -14.01 3.95
C GLY A 210 -12.03 -13.11 3.68
N ASP A 211 -11.60 -12.94 2.43
CA ASP A 211 -10.52 -12.00 2.09
C ASP A 211 -11.00 -10.56 2.35
N TYR A 212 -10.13 -9.76 2.95
CA TYR A 212 -10.26 -8.31 2.96
C TYR A 212 -9.66 -7.74 1.67
N VAL A 213 -10.37 -6.80 1.05
CA VAL A 213 -9.92 -6.15 -0.18
C VAL A 213 -9.98 -4.63 -0.03
N ASP A 214 -8.99 -3.96 -0.57
CA ASP A 214 -8.94 -2.50 -0.65
C ASP A 214 -9.68 -1.97 -1.89
N ALA A 215 -10.21 -0.75 -1.81
CA ALA A 215 -10.74 -0.06 -2.98
C ALA A 215 -9.67 0.01 -4.10
N GLY A 216 -10.04 -0.45 -5.29
CA GLY A 216 -9.11 -0.55 -6.43
C GLY A 216 -8.27 -1.83 -6.47
N GLU A 217 -8.40 -2.73 -5.51
CA GLU A 217 -7.79 -4.06 -5.60
C GLU A 217 -8.45 -4.90 -6.69
N THR A 218 -7.64 -5.63 -7.47
CA THR A 218 -8.17 -6.50 -8.54
C THR A 218 -8.78 -7.77 -7.95
N ILE A 219 -10.11 -7.90 -8.06
CA ILE A 219 -10.89 -9.02 -7.53
C ILE A 219 -11.23 -10.08 -8.56
N ALA A 220 -11.29 -9.70 -9.84
CA ALA A 220 -11.68 -10.60 -10.93
C ALA A 220 -11.19 -10.12 -12.29
N LEU A 221 -11.42 -10.95 -13.30
CA LEU A 221 -11.24 -10.61 -14.70
C LEU A 221 -12.60 -10.68 -15.41
N LEU A 222 -12.95 -9.60 -16.12
CA LEU A 222 -14.18 -9.45 -16.87
C LEU A 222 -14.43 -10.61 -17.82
N GLY A 223 -15.67 -11.06 -17.86
CA GLY A 223 -16.10 -12.19 -18.68
C GLY A 223 -17.39 -11.96 -19.44
N ASN A 224 -18.03 -13.09 -19.77
CA ASN A 224 -19.31 -13.15 -20.47
C ASN A 224 -20.08 -14.41 -20.01
N ARG A 225 -19.97 -14.78 -18.71
CA ARG A 225 -20.61 -15.98 -18.17
C ARG A 225 -22.02 -15.68 -17.69
N GLY A 226 -22.85 -16.72 -17.57
CA GLY A 226 -24.23 -16.59 -17.10
C GLY A 226 -25.18 -15.99 -18.15
N GLN A 227 -26.15 -15.20 -17.71
CA GLN A 227 -27.14 -14.53 -18.59
C GLN A 227 -26.56 -13.21 -19.12
N SER A 228 -25.64 -13.30 -20.06
CA SER A 228 -24.93 -12.17 -20.65
C SER A 228 -24.97 -12.23 -22.17
N THR A 229 -25.11 -11.09 -22.83
CA THR A 229 -25.15 -10.96 -24.29
C THR A 229 -23.82 -10.54 -24.92
N GLY A 230 -22.82 -10.23 -24.11
CA GLY A 230 -21.49 -9.82 -24.55
C GLY A 230 -20.60 -9.48 -23.35
N PRO A 231 -19.28 -9.30 -23.54
CA PRO A 231 -18.37 -9.02 -22.44
C PRO A 231 -18.71 -7.72 -21.69
N HIS A 232 -19.09 -7.83 -20.42
CA HIS A 232 -19.38 -6.71 -19.54
C HIS A 232 -19.31 -7.13 -18.07
N LEU A 233 -19.10 -6.17 -17.19
CA LEU A 233 -19.35 -6.28 -15.76
C LEU A 233 -20.79 -5.88 -15.49
N HIS A 234 -21.58 -6.74 -14.87
CA HIS A 234 -22.84 -6.38 -14.23
C HIS A 234 -22.56 -6.03 -12.77
N PHE A 235 -22.88 -4.79 -12.37
CA PHE A 235 -22.56 -4.27 -11.04
C PHE A 235 -23.83 -3.85 -10.31
N GLU A 236 -24.07 -4.44 -9.11
CA GLU A 236 -25.20 -4.09 -8.24
C GLU A 236 -24.72 -3.54 -6.90
N VAL A 237 -25.59 -2.78 -6.23
CA VAL A 237 -25.41 -2.34 -4.84
C VAL A 237 -26.66 -2.71 -4.03
N HIS A 238 -26.45 -3.46 -2.96
CA HIS A 238 -27.48 -3.86 -2.00
C HIS A 238 -27.28 -3.08 -0.70
N LYS A 239 -28.24 -2.24 -0.33
CA LYS A 239 -28.17 -1.40 0.86
C LYS A 239 -28.50 -2.21 2.12
N GLY A 240 -27.57 -2.22 3.08
CA GLY A 240 -27.80 -2.84 4.39
C GLY A 240 -27.65 -4.36 4.41
N GLY A 241 -26.87 -4.95 3.51
CA GLY A 241 -26.53 -6.37 3.51
C GLY A 241 -26.82 -7.10 2.20
N ILE A 242 -26.47 -8.39 2.16
CA ILE A 242 -26.54 -9.20 0.94
C ILE A 242 -27.97 -9.37 0.42
N ASP A 243 -28.95 -9.42 1.29
CA ASP A 243 -30.39 -9.50 0.97
C ASP A 243 -31.07 -8.12 1.04
N GLY A 244 -30.27 -7.06 1.12
CA GLY A 244 -30.72 -5.68 1.23
C GLY A 244 -31.42 -5.17 -0.03
N LYS A 245 -32.04 -4.00 0.08
CA LYS A 245 -32.67 -3.34 -1.06
C LYS A 245 -31.62 -2.97 -2.11
N ARG A 246 -31.83 -3.41 -3.34
CA ARG A 246 -31.02 -2.97 -4.48
C ARG A 246 -31.28 -1.50 -4.77
N ILE A 247 -30.20 -0.73 -4.92
CA ILE A 247 -30.23 0.70 -5.20
C ILE A 247 -29.43 1.00 -6.48
N ASP A 248 -29.66 2.18 -7.06
CA ASP A 248 -28.95 2.61 -8.26
C ASP A 248 -27.45 2.76 -7.99
N PRO A 249 -26.58 1.93 -8.61
CA PRO A 249 -25.14 2.00 -8.42
C PRO A 249 -24.52 3.32 -8.86
N LEU A 250 -25.09 4.01 -9.85
CA LEU A 250 -24.57 5.32 -10.28
C LEU A 250 -24.74 6.37 -9.19
N VAL A 251 -25.88 6.35 -8.47
CA VAL A 251 -26.10 7.25 -7.34
C VAL A 251 -25.12 6.92 -6.22
N TRP A 252 -24.99 5.63 -5.88
CA TRP A 252 -24.09 5.17 -4.83
C TRP A 252 -22.63 5.57 -5.06
N LEU A 253 -22.14 5.46 -6.31
CA LEU A 253 -20.79 5.84 -6.73
C LEU A 253 -20.59 7.36 -6.66
N ARG A 254 -21.55 8.16 -7.21
CA ARG A 254 -21.47 9.63 -7.19
C ARG A 254 -21.47 10.22 -5.79
N GLU A 255 -22.29 9.68 -4.88
CA GLU A 255 -22.32 10.09 -3.47
C GLU A 255 -20.96 9.90 -2.78
N ARG A 256 -20.08 9.06 -3.36
CA ARG A 256 -18.73 8.76 -2.87
C ARG A 256 -17.62 9.40 -3.72
N GLY A 257 -17.99 10.36 -4.58
CA GLY A 257 -17.04 11.15 -5.37
C GLY A 257 -16.51 10.43 -6.62
N VAL A 258 -17.18 9.37 -7.07
CA VAL A 258 -16.82 8.65 -8.31
C VAL A 258 -17.77 9.07 -9.43
N ASP A 259 -17.24 9.76 -10.44
CA ASP A 259 -17.96 10.15 -11.65
C ASP A 259 -17.86 9.06 -12.73
N ILE A 260 -18.98 8.87 -13.49
CA ILE A 260 -19.11 7.89 -14.59
C ILE A 260 -19.52 8.61 -15.86
#